data_8342cfb3a10761a62792328404037f12
#
_entry.id   8342cfb3a10761a62792328404037f12
#
_cell.length_a   1.000
_cell.length_b   1.000
_cell.length_c   1.000
_cell.angle_alpha   90.00
_cell.angle_beta   90.00
_cell.angle_gamma   90.00
#
_symmetry.space_group_name_H-M   'P 1'
#
loop_
_entity.id
_entity.type
_entity.pdbx_description
1 polymer ?
#
loop_
_entity_poly.entity_id
_entity_poly.type
_entity_poly.pdbx_seq_one_letter_code
_entity_poly.pdbx_strand_id
1 'polypeptide(L)'
;MRKVLLFSVLLLLGLIGSQLFPGIVGPAYAGVGDAVRVLTMTGLSFIMIRVGYEFDIDKTNLRQYGWDYIVAFTAASFPWVFVTLYFVFVLLPADTWGSLAAWQETLLAGRFAAPTSAGVLFSMLAAADLGATWLFRKARVLAIFDDLDTVLLMIPLKMLMVGLAWQLGLIVVVMVVMLSVAFLLLHRVRLPVTWPWVLGYAVIITTLSELAYAGSKLIDESVPIHIEVLLPAFVLGCVLAYPKQHSDDGVEMGNSHHGHEVIDTPAERRVSTIVAALFMVFVGLSMPMILSGDIAMQGGAMAEAVEPSLHGGGAPGAEAAAASVGVEQQIGRITAAQPQMGWVQIALHVVIVTLISNLGKMFPALCYRREAHWRERLAVAIGMWPRGEVGAGVLVISLSYGIGGPVVTVAMLSLALNLLLTGLFIYVVKRITAPLPAYQGVTAPVGAV
;
A
#
# COMPACT_ATOMS: atom_id res chain seq x y z
N MET A 1 -9.76 22.31 -0.53
CA MET A 1 -10.66 21.58 -1.47
C MET A 1 -10.17 21.64 -2.93
N ARG A 2 -9.71 22.80 -3.45
CA ARG A 2 -9.20 22.86 -4.86
C ARG A 2 -8.06 21.87 -5.12
N LYS A 3 -7.09 21.74 -4.18
CA LYS A 3 -5.97 20.78 -4.31
C LYS A 3 -6.46 19.31 -4.29
N VAL A 4 -7.44 18.97 -3.43
CA VAL A 4 -8.01 17.61 -3.39
C VAL A 4 -8.70 17.28 -4.71
N LEU A 5 -9.48 18.21 -5.25
CA LEU A 5 -10.10 18.03 -6.57
C LEU A 5 -9.06 17.88 -7.67
N LEU A 6 -8.00 18.72 -7.67
CA LEU A 6 -6.90 18.60 -8.61
C LEU A 6 -6.24 17.20 -8.55
N PHE A 7 -5.91 16.72 -7.36
CA PHE A 7 -5.29 15.41 -7.18
C PHE A 7 -6.21 14.27 -7.63
N SER A 8 -7.52 14.38 -7.34
CA SER A 8 -8.50 13.41 -7.83
C SER A 8 -8.59 13.40 -9.35
N VAL A 9 -8.59 14.56 -10.00
CA VAL A 9 -8.60 14.66 -11.46
C VAL A 9 -7.31 14.09 -12.06
N LEU A 10 -6.15 14.40 -11.49
CA LEU A 10 -4.86 13.88 -11.97
C LEU A 10 -4.79 12.35 -11.85
N LEU A 11 -5.29 11.79 -10.75
CA LEU A 11 -5.38 10.36 -10.53
C LEU A 11 -6.32 9.69 -11.55
N LEU A 12 -7.46 10.31 -11.86
CA LEU A 12 -8.38 9.87 -12.90
C LEU A 12 -7.75 9.92 -14.30
N LEU A 13 -7.04 11.00 -14.61
CA LEU A 13 -6.31 11.12 -15.89
C LEU A 13 -5.26 10.01 -16.03
N GLY A 14 -4.55 9.69 -14.94
CA GLY A 14 -3.63 8.55 -14.90
C GLY A 14 -4.36 7.22 -15.15
N LEU A 15 -5.49 6.98 -14.48
CA LEU A 15 -6.29 5.77 -14.65
C LEU A 15 -6.81 5.63 -16.10
N ILE A 16 -7.31 6.71 -16.70
CA ILE A 16 -7.73 6.71 -18.12
C ILE A 16 -6.52 6.43 -19.01
N GLY A 17 -5.36 7.06 -18.71
CA GLY A 17 -4.12 6.84 -19.44
C GLY A 17 -3.68 5.38 -19.39
N SER A 18 -3.78 4.68 -18.26
CA SER A 18 -3.42 3.27 -18.13
C SER A 18 -4.27 2.37 -19.04
N GLN A 19 -5.50 2.76 -19.36
CA GLN A 19 -6.39 2.00 -20.24
C GLN A 19 -6.18 2.32 -21.73
N LEU A 20 -5.73 3.53 -22.07
CA LEU A 20 -5.60 3.99 -23.44
C LEU A 20 -4.18 3.83 -24.02
N PHE A 21 -3.14 4.11 -23.21
CA PHE A 21 -1.75 4.11 -23.71
C PHE A 21 -1.28 2.76 -24.27
N PRO A 22 -1.62 1.60 -23.70
CA PRO A 22 -1.23 0.32 -24.29
C PRO A 22 -1.69 0.15 -25.72
N GLY A 23 -2.93 0.57 -26.04
CA GLY A 23 -3.48 0.54 -27.39
C GLY A 23 -2.82 1.53 -28.37
N ILE A 24 -2.27 2.65 -27.87
CA ILE A 24 -1.63 3.67 -28.69
C ILE A 24 -0.14 3.37 -28.91
N VAL A 25 0.55 2.94 -27.85
CA VAL A 25 2.01 2.75 -27.84
C VAL A 25 2.43 1.36 -28.31
N GLY A 26 1.51 0.38 -28.22
CA GLY A 26 1.76 -1.01 -28.66
C GLY A 26 2.90 -1.67 -27.86
N PRO A 27 3.79 -2.44 -28.50
CA PRO A 27 4.84 -3.22 -27.81
C PRO A 27 5.82 -2.37 -26.98
N ALA A 28 6.00 -1.08 -27.31
CA ALA A 28 6.86 -0.19 -26.54
C ALA A 28 6.27 0.19 -25.17
N TYR A 29 5.00 -0.17 -24.92
CA TYR A 29 4.33 0.10 -23.63
C TYR A 29 5.01 -0.61 -22.44
N ALA A 30 5.66 -1.75 -22.65
CA ALA A 30 6.37 -2.46 -21.58
C ALA A 30 7.43 -1.56 -20.93
N GLY A 31 8.27 -0.88 -21.74
CA GLY A 31 9.26 0.07 -21.20
C GLY A 31 8.65 1.33 -20.56
N VAL A 32 7.47 1.76 -21.04
CA VAL A 32 6.72 2.86 -20.41
C VAL A 32 6.18 2.41 -19.04
N GLY A 33 5.67 1.19 -18.93
CA GLY A 33 5.19 0.60 -17.69
C GLY A 33 6.27 0.54 -16.61
N ASP A 34 7.47 0.09 -16.98
CA ASP A 34 8.63 0.06 -16.06
C ASP A 34 9.03 1.46 -15.61
N ALA A 35 9.06 2.43 -16.52
CA ALA A 35 9.35 3.82 -16.18
C ALA A 35 8.29 4.41 -15.23
N VAL A 36 7.01 4.17 -15.49
CA VAL A 36 5.90 4.59 -14.62
C VAL A 36 6.06 3.98 -13.24
N ARG A 37 6.38 2.69 -13.15
CA ARG A 37 6.61 1.99 -11.89
C ARG A 37 7.75 2.64 -11.08
N VAL A 38 8.92 2.85 -11.70
CA VAL A 38 10.08 3.49 -11.04
C VAL A 38 9.76 4.91 -10.58
N LEU A 39 9.04 5.69 -11.40
CA LEU A 39 8.61 7.04 -11.04
C LEU A 39 7.59 7.04 -9.90
N THR A 40 6.66 6.09 -9.89
CA THR A 40 5.70 5.91 -8.78
C THR A 40 6.42 5.61 -7.47
N MET A 41 7.37 4.66 -7.50
CA MET A 41 8.18 4.29 -6.33
C MET A 41 9.06 5.44 -5.84
N THR A 42 9.63 6.23 -6.75
CA THR A 42 10.42 7.41 -6.40
C THR A 42 9.55 8.50 -5.75
N GLY A 43 8.37 8.76 -6.30
CA GLY A 43 7.40 9.68 -5.71
C GLY A 43 6.93 9.23 -4.32
N LEU A 44 6.64 7.94 -4.17
CA LEU A 44 6.28 7.33 -2.88
C LEU A 44 7.43 7.46 -1.88
N SER A 45 8.66 7.14 -2.27
CA SER A 45 9.85 7.26 -1.43
C SER A 45 10.05 8.69 -0.94
N PHE A 46 9.89 9.69 -1.82
CA PHE A 46 9.97 11.10 -1.45
C PHE A 46 8.92 11.48 -0.40
N ILE A 47 7.67 11.08 -0.60
CA ILE A 47 6.57 11.34 0.35
C ILE A 47 6.87 10.65 1.69
N MET A 48 7.32 9.40 1.67
CA MET A 48 7.56 8.62 2.88
C MET A 48 8.77 9.09 3.68
N ILE A 49 9.84 9.60 3.04
CA ILE A 49 10.96 10.25 3.75
C ILE A 49 10.44 11.47 4.52
N ARG A 50 9.60 12.30 3.93
CA ARG A 50 9.01 13.46 4.61
C ARG A 50 8.09 13.07 5.75
N VAL A 51 7.24 12.06 5.53
CA VAL A 51 6.34 11.51 6.56
C VAL A 51 7.14 10.93 7.73
N GLY A 52 8.21 10.18 7.45
CA GLY A 52 9.12 9.64 8.46
C GLY A 52 9.87 10.75 9.24
N TYR A 53 10.30 11.81 8.55
CA TYR A 53 10.97 12.94 9.16
C TYR A 53 10.08 13.70 10.17
N GLU A 54 8.79 13.81 9.89
CA GLU A 54 7.80 14.39 10.80
C GLU A 54 7.31 13.40 11.88
N PHE A 55 7.73 12.13 11.79
CA PHE A 55 7.25 11.08 12.67
C PHE A 55 8.07 11.06 13.96
N ASP A 56 7.42 11.31 15.09
CA ASP A 56 8.01 11.23 16.41
C ASP A 56 7.41 10.06 17.20
N ILE A 57 8.26 9.31 17.88
CA ILE A 57 7.85 8.17 18.72
C ILE A 57 8.02 8.56 20.19
N ASP A 58 6.89 8.66 20.87
CA ASP A 58 6.91 8.77 22.34
C ASP A 58 7.32 7.43 22.96
N LYS A 59 8.63 7.32 23.28
CA LYS A 59 9.20 6.12 23.90
C LYS A 59 8.65 5.82 25.29
N THR A 60 7.95 6.77 25.91
CA THR A 60 7.34 6.59 27.23
C THR A 60 6.01 5.84 27.16
N ASN A 61 5.37 5.80 25.98
CA ASN A 61 4.02 5.25 25.79
C ASN A 61 3.95 4.11 24.78
N LEU A 62 4.90 3.17 24.83
CA LEU A 62 4.98 2.04 23.89
C LEU A 62 3.72 1.16 23.89
N ARG A 63 2.98 1.10 25.00
CA ARG A 63 1.72 0.34 25.08
C ARG A 63 0.66 0.86 24.12
N GLN A 64 0.64 2.16 23.85
CA GLN A 64 -0.28 2.76 22.89
C GLN A 64 0.04 2.32 21.45
N TYR A 65 1.32 2.28 21.08
CA TYR A 65 1.74 1.78 19.76
C TYR A 65 1.41 0.29 19.58
N GLY A 66 1.51 -0.53 20.64
CA GLY A 66 1.04 -1.91 20.60
C GLY A 66 -0.46 -2.02 20.31
N TRP A 67 -1.27 -1.13 20.91
CA TRP A 67 -2.70 -1.05 20.60
C TRP A 67 -2.96 -0.57 19.18
N ASP A 68 -2.25 0.48 18.73
CA ASP A 68 -2.34 1.01 17.37
C ASP A 68 -1.98 -0.07 16.33
N TYR A 69 -0.97 -0.91 16.61
CA TYR A 69 -0.61 -2.05 15.78
C TYR A 69 -1.76 -3.07 15.68
N ILE A 70 -2.39 -3.46 16.80
CA ILE A 70 -3.54 -4.38 16.78
C ILE A 70 -4.70 -3.79 15.95
N VAL A 71 -4.96 -2.50 16.08
CA VAL A 71 -6.01 -1.81 15.31
C VAL A 71 -5.67 -1.80 13.82
N ALA A 72 -4.43 -1.52 13.45
CA ALA A 72 -3.97 -1.53 12.06
C ALA A 72 -4.02 -2.93 11.46
N PHE A 73 -3.49 -3.94 12.17
CA PHE A 73 -3.54 -5.35 11.75
C PHE A 73 -4.97 -5.82 11.50
N THR A 74 -5.91 -5.46 12.38
CA THR A 74 -7.32 -5.80 12.22
C THR A 74 -7.92 -5.08 11.01
N ALA A 75 -7.60 -3.79 10.83
CA ALA A 75 -8.06 -3.00 9.69
C ALA A 75 -7.47 -3.47 8.35
N ALA A 76 -6.28 -4.09 8.33
CA ALA A 76 -5.69 -4.73 7.16
C ALA A 76 -6.30 -6.11 6.89
N SER A 77 -6.47 -6.92 7.93
CA SER A 77 -6.89 -8.32 7.80
C SER A 77 -8.37 -8.48 7.47
N PHE A 78 -9.27 -7.69 8.07
CA PHE A 78 -10.71 -7.83 7.88
C PHE A 78 -11.16 -7.63 6.43
N PRO A 79 -10.75 -6.56 5.72
CA PRO A 79 -11.11 -6.41 4.31
C PRO A 79 -10.65 -7.60 3.47
N TRP A 80 -9.43 -8.05 3.69
CA TRP A 80 -8.87 -9.21 3.01
C TRP A 80 -9.69 -10.48 3.25
N VAL A 81 -9.93 -10.83 4.51
CA VAL A 81 -10.71 -12.02 4.86
C VAL A 81 -12.13 -11.93 4.30
N PHE A 82 -12.81 -10.80 4.45
CA PHE A 82 -14.19 -10.65 3.97
C PHE A 82 -14.29 -10.75 2.45
N VAL A 83 -13.36 -10.13 1.72
CA VAL A 83 -13.32 -10.22 0.25
C VAL A 83 -12.96 -11.65 -0.19
N THR A 84 -12.01 -12.30 0.47
CA THR A 84 -11.68 -13.71 0.20
C THR A 84 -12.89 -14.62 0.38
N LEU A 85 -13.59 -14.51 1.52
CA LEU A 85 -14.81 -15.27 1.78
C LEU A 85 -15.88 -15.01 0.72
N TYR A 86 -16.03 -13.74 0.31
CA TYR A 86 -16.95 -13.38 -0.76
C TYR A 86 -16.55 -14.05 -2.08
N PHE A 87 -15.28 -14.04 -2.43
CA PHE A 87 -14.79 -14.68 -3.64
C PHE A 87 -15.02 -16.20 -3.62
N VAL A 88 -14.66 -16.87 -2.53
CA VAL A 88 -14.86 -18.34 -2.39
C VAL A 88 -16.33 -18.71 -2.50
N PHE A 89 -17.19 -18.09 -1.69
CA PHE A 89 -18.58 -18.56 -1.54
C PHE A 89 -19.57 -17.95 -2.52
N VAL A 90 -19.22 -16.88 -3.23
CA VAL A 90 -20.15 -16.19 -4.14
C VAL A 90 -19.66 -16.25 -5.60
N LEU A 91 -18.33 -16.14 -5.85
CA LEU A 91 -17.82 -16.12 -7.21
C LEU A 91 -17.36 -17.50 -7.69
N LEU A 92 -16.89 -18.38 -6.80
CA LEU A 92 -16.46 -19.72 -7.17
C LEU A 92 -17.59 -20.74 -7.07
N PRO A 93 -17.59 -21.78 -7.95
CA PRO A 93 -18.54 -22.90 -7.87
C PRO A 93 -18.43 -23.68 -6.57
N ALA A 94 -19.55 -24.17 -6.06
CA ALA A 94 -19.62 -24.84 -4.75
C ALA A 94 -18.77 -26.12 -4.64
N ASP A 95 -18.55 -26.81 -5.72
CA ASP A 95 -17.70 -28.00 -5.82
C ASP A 95 -16.22 -27.71 -5.61
N THR A 96 -15.79 -26.44 -5.79
CA THR A 96 -14.39 -26.03 -5.61
C THR A 96 -14.07 -25.54 -4.19
N TRP A 97 -15.05 -25.26 -3.33
CA TRP A 97 -14.88 -24.69 -1.98
C TRP A 97 -13.95 -25.48 -1.06
N GLY A 98 -13.91 -26.81 -1.25
CA GLY A 98 -13.02 -27.69 -0.48
C GLY A 98 -11.59 -27.78 -1.02
N SER A 99 -11.29 -27.17 -2.15
CA SER A 99 -9.96 -27.27 -2.77
C SER A 99 -8.99 -26.20 -2.23
N LEU A 100 -7.75 -26.61 -1.93
CA LEU A 100 -6.71 -25.68 -1.48
C LEU A 100 -6.42 -24.61 -2.55
N ALA A 101 -6.45 -24.99 -3.82
CA ALA A 101 -6.20 -24.08 -4.94
C ALA A 101 -7.22 -22.93 -5.02
N ALA A 102 -8.52 -23.20 -4.73
CA ALA A 102 -9.54 -22.15 -4.68
C ALA A 102 -9.27 -21.13 -3.57
N TRP A 103 -8.80 -21.60 -2.41
CA TRP A 103 -8.39 -20.70 -1.33
C TRP A 103 -7.10 -19.94 -1.64
N GLN A 104 -6.12 -20.58 -2.25
CA GLN A 104 -4.88 -19.92 -2.71
C GLN A 104 -5.19 -18.79 -3.70
N GLU A 105 -5.99 -19.07 -4.72
CA GLU A 105 -6.43 -18.10 -5.71
C GLU A 105 -7.14 -16.90 -5.08
N THR A 106 -8.16 -17.18 -4.28
CA THR A 106 -9.00 -16.12 -3.68
C THR A 106 -8.30 -15.35 -2.57
N LEU A 107 -7.42 -15.98 -1.77
CA LEU A 107 -6.58 -15.31 -0.79
C LEU A 107 -5.60 -14.35 -1.48
N LEU A 108 -5.01 -14.75 -2.58
CA LEU A 108 -4.06 -13.90 -3.31
C LEU A 108 -4.81 -12.76 -4.02
N ALA A 109 -5.87 -13.07 -4.78
CA ALA A 109 -6.67 -12.05 -5.45
C ALA A 109 -7.33 -11.09 -4.46
N GLY A 110 -7.93 -11.58 -3.37
CA GLY A 110 -8.59 -10.77 -2.34
C GLY A 110 -7.64 -9.87 -1.56
N ARG A 111 -6.32 -10.14 -1.61
CA ARG A 111 -5.29 -9.39 -0.90
C ARG A 111 -5.24 -7.90 -1.30
N PHE A 112 -5.68 -7.53 -2.50
CA PHE A 112 -5.77 -6.13 -2.93
C PHE A 112 -6.59 -5.26 -1.97
N ALA A 113 -7.52 -5.86 -1.23
CA ALA A 113 -8.42 -5.15 -0.32
C ALA A 113 -7.76 -4.74 1.00
N ALA A 114 -6.61 -5.33 1.36
CA ALA A 114 -5.94 -5.07 2.62
C ALA A 114 -5.21 -3.72 2.68
N PRO A 115 -4.27 -3.38 1.77
CA PRO A 115 -3.43 -2.22 1.94
C PRO A 115 -4.21 -0.91 1.75
N THR A 116 -3.84 0.09 2.56
CA THR A 116 -4.20 1.50 2.33
C THR A 116 -3.09 2.15 1.50
N SER A 117 -3.40 2.98 0.51
CA SER A 117 -2.37 3.78 -0.14
C SER A 117 -1.93 4.92 0.76
N ALA A 118 -0.80 4.73 1.45
CA ALA A 118 -0.23 5.72 2.36
C ALA A 118 0.11 7.03 1.63
N GLY A 119 0.72 6.95 0.44
CA GLY A 119 1.08 8.11 -0.36
C GLY A 119 -0.14 8.93 -0.79
N VAL A 120 -1.20 8.27 -1.27
CA VAL A 120 -2.46 8.92 -1.63
C VAL A 120 -3.13 9.53 -0.40
N LEU A 121 -3.23 8.78 0.70
CA LEU A 121 -3.84 9.22 1.95
C LEU A 121 -3.17 10.50 2.48
N PHE A 122 -1.86 10.49 2.64
CA PHE A 122 -1.12 11.64 3.22
C PHE A 122 -1.18 12.87 2.31
N SER A 123 -0.98 12.68 1.02
CA SER A 123 -1.07 13.77 0.03
C SER A 123 -2.46 14.42 0.01
N MET A 124 -3.51 13.61 0.06
CA MET A 124 -4.90 14.09 0.05
C MET A 124 -5.30 14.75 1.37
N LEU A 125 -4.92 14.18 2.53
CA LEU A 125 -5.20 14.81 3.84
C LEU A 125 -4.45 16.13 3.99
N ALA A 126 -3.19 16.20 3.56
CA ALA A 126 -2.42 17.44 3.52
C ALA A 126 -3.07 18.49 2.58
N ALA A 127 -3.54 18.06 1.39
CA ALA A 127 -4.26 18.92 0.45
C ALA A 127 -5.62 19.41 1.00
N ALA A 128 -6.20 18.68 1.95
CA ALA A 128 -7.43 19.04 2.66
C ALA A 128 -7.18 19.97 3.86
N ASP A 129 -5.94 20.37 4.13
CA ASP A 129 -5.51 21.18 5.29
C ASP A 129 -5.73 20.47 6.65
N LEU A 130 -5.61 19.13 6.67
CA LEU A 130 -5.79 18.30 7.86
C LEU A 130 -4.46 17.85 8.48
N GLY A 131 -3.31 18.27 7.96
CA GLY A 131 -1.98 17.81 8.36
C GLY A 131 -1.62 18.00 9.83
N ALA A 132 -2.12 19.05 10.49
CA ALA A 132 -1.87 19.33 11.91
C ALA A 132 -2.85 18.64 12.88
N THR A 133 -3.82 17.85 12.37
CA THR A 133 -4.90 17.27 13.18
C THR A 133 -4.50 15.96 13.86
N TRP A 134 -5.21 15.59 14.96
CA TRP A 134 -5.13 14.26 15.56
C TRP A 134 -5.40 13.16 14.51
N LEU A 135 -6.39 13.38 13.65
CA LEU A 135 -6.73 12.50 12.54
C LEU A 135 -5.49 12.15 11.68
N PHE A 136 -4.73 13.17 11.25
CA PHE A 136 -3.56 12.95 10.39
C PHE A 136 -2.47 12.15 11.12
N ARG A 137 -2.18 12.51 12.38
CA ARG A 137 -1.20 11.79 13.21
C ARG A 137 -1.58 10.32 13.40
N LYS A 138 -2.86 10.04 13.73
CA LYS A 138 -3.35 8.68 13.93
C LYS A 138 -3.42 7.89 12.63
N ALA A 139 -3.92 8.48 11.55
CA ALA A 139 -3.96 7.86 10.23
C ALA A 139 -2.54 7.51 9.73
N ARG A 140 -1.54 8.34 10.02
CA ARG A 140 -0.13 8.09 9.69
C ARG A 140 0.39 6.84 10.40
N VAL A 141 0.19 6.72 11.71
CA VAL A 141 0.62 5.54 12.47
C VAL A 141 -0.07 4.28 11.95
N LEU A 142 -1.38 4.32 11.75
CA LEU A 142 -2.14 3.17 11.29
C LEU A 142 -1.77 2.76 9.87
N ALA A 143 -1.55 3.70 8.95
CA ALA A 143 -1.17 3.39 7.58
C ALA A 143 0.22 2.77 7.49
N ILE A 144 1.19 3.23 8.30
CA ILE A 144 2.53 2.64 8.36
C ILE A 144 2.47 1.20 8.85
N PHE A 145 1.68 0.91 9.89
CA PHE A 145 1.48 -0.45 10.37
C PHE A 145 0.71 -1.32 9.37
N ASP A 146 -0.29 -0.76 8.68
CA ASP A 146 -1.04 -1.43 7.62
C ASP A 146 -0.12 -1.88 6.46
N ASP A 147 0.84 -1.03 6.08
CA ASP A 147 1.83 -1.36 5.06
C ASP A 147 2.82 -2.44 5.53
N LEU A 148 3.25 -2.35 6.80
CA LEU A 148 4.06 -3.39 7.43
C LEU A 148 3.32 -4.73 7.42
N ASP A 149 2.06 -4.74 7.81
CA ASP A 149 1.19 -5.92 7.82
C ASP A 149 0.96 -6.48 6.41
N THR A 150 0.94 -5.60 5.40
CA THR A 150 0.83 -6.02 4.01
C THR A 150 2.01 -6.89 3.61
N VAL A 151 3.22 -6.53 3.99
CA VAL A 151 4.42 -7.35 3.71
C VAL A 151 4.41 -8.63 4.57
N LEU A 152 4.14 -8.51 5.87
CA LEU A 152 4.13 -9.65 6.80
C LEU A 152 3.11 -10.72 6.40
N LEU A 153 1.89 -10.32 6.06
CA LEU A 153 0.81 -11.25 5.68
C LEU A 153 1.00 -11.82 4.26
N MET A 154 1.82 -11.19 3.41
CA MET A 154 2.19 -11.76 2.11
C MET A 154 3.14 -12.96 2.27
N ILE A 155 3.92 -13.04 3.36
CA ILE A 155 4.88 -14.12 3.59
C ILE A 155 4.19 -15.49 3.71
N PRO A 156 3.22 -15.71 4.65
CA PRO A 156 2.52 -16.98 4.72
C PRO A 156 1.75 -17.30 3.44
N LEU A 157 1.26 -16.28 2.73
CA LEU A 157 0.57 -16.49 1.47
C LEU A 157 1.53 -16.99 0.37
N LYS A 158 2.74 -16.40 0.25
CA LYS A 158 3.79 -16.91 -0.63
C LYS A 158 4.25 -18.31 -0.23
N MET A 159 4.33 -18.60 1.08
CA MET A 159 4.65 -19.94 1.55
C MET A 159 3.60 -20.99 1.12
N LEU A 160 2.34 -20.62 1.04
CA LEU A 160 1.28 -21.48 0.51
C LEU A 160 1.40 -21.71 -1.00
N MET A 161 1.99 -20.77 -1.74
CA MET A 161 2.13 -20.85 -3.21
C MET A 161 3.41 -21.60 -3.63
N VAL A 162 4.55 -21.27 -3.02
CA VAL A 162 5.89 -21.73 -3.46
C VAL A 162 6.54 -22.67 -2.46
N GLY A 163 5.97 -22.82 -1.25
CA GLY A 163 6.58 -23.57 -0.15
C GLY A 163 7.49 -22.69 0.72
N LEU A 164 8.24 -23.34 1.61
CA LEU A 164 9.18 -22.69 2.53
C LEU A 164 10.45 -22.26 1.77
N ALA A 165 10.62 -20.95 1.58
CA ALA A 165 11.81 -20.37 0.97
C ALA A 165 12.56 -19.50 1.98
N TRP A 166 13.90 -19.63 2.02
CA TRP A 166 14.76 -18.85 2.94
C TRP A 166 14.69 -17.34 2.70
N GLN A 167 14.39 -16.93 1.45
CA GLN A 167 14.23 -15.54 1.04
C GLN A 167 13.12 -14.85 1.84
N LEU A 168 12.04 -15.56 2.19
CA LEU A 168 10.94 -15.04 2.99
C LEU A 168 11.40 -14.72 4.42
N GLY A 169 12.26 -15.57 5.00
CA GLY A 169 12.90 -15.31 6.28
C GLY A 169 13.81 -14.08 6.24
N LEU A 170 14.56 -13.90 5.17
CA LEU A 170 15.42 -12.73 4.98
C LEU A 170 14.62 -11.42 4.95
N ILE A 171 13.46 -11.39 4.27
CA ILE A 171 12.58 -10.21 4.25
C ILE A 171 12.16 -9.83 5.68
N VAL A 172 11.76 -10.81 6.52
CA VAL A 172 11.40 -10.54 7.92
C VAL A 172 12.57 -9.96 8.69
N VAL A 173 13.76 -10.54 8.54
CA VAL A 173 14.98 -10.06 9.21
C VAL A 173 15.29 -8.62 8.80
N VAL A 174 15.25 -8.31 7.51
CA VAL A 174 15.48 -6.95 7.00
C VAL A 174 14.46 -5.97 7.59
N MET A 175 13.18 -6.34 7.65
CA MET A 175 12.13 -5.49 8.24
C MET A 175 12.39 -5.22 9.72
N VAL A 176 12.70 -6.25 10.51
CA VAL A 176 13.00 -6.11 11.95
C VAL A 176 14.22 -5.24 12.17
N VAL A 177 15.29 -5.43 11.37
CA VAL A 177 16.49 -4.60 11.44
C VAL A 177 16.15 -3.14 11.11
N MET A 178 15.42 -2.87 10.04
CA MET A 178 15.04 -1.52 9.65
C MET A 178 14.20 -0.81 10.72
N LEU A 179 13.20 -1.49 11.29
CA LEU A 179 12.39 -0.94 12.37
C LEU A 179 13.23 -0.67 13.63
N SER A 180 14.17 -1.57 13.94
CA SER A 180 15.11 -1.40 15.04
C SER A 180 16.02 -0.18 14.82
N VAL A 181 16.52 0.00 13.60
CA VAL A 181 17.32 1.18 13.21
C VAL A 181 16.50 2.46 13.36
N ALA A 182 15.25 2.49 12.87
CA ALA A 182 14.37 3.64 13.04
C ALA A 182 14.16 4.00 14.52
N PHE A 183 13.92 2.99 15.37
CA PHE A 183 13.70 3.18 16.80
C PHE A 183 14.96 3.64 17.56
N LEU A 184 16.13 3.05 17.27
CA LEU A 184 17.39 3.31 17.96
C LEU A 184 18.03 4.64 17.52
N LEU A 185 17.97 4.94 16.23
CA LEU A 185 18.63 6.10 15.61
C LEU A 185 17.66 7.27 15.34
N LEU A 186 16.48 7.25 15.94
CA LEU A 186 15.46 8.29 15.74
C LEU A 186 16.06 9.69 15.89
N HIS A 187 15.99 10.49 14.82
CA HIS A 187 16.49 11.87 14.74
C HIS A 187 17.97 12.09 15.13
N ARG A 188 18.83 11.07 14.89
CA ARG A 188 20.25 11.16 15.24
C ARG A 188 21.18 11.45 14.07
N VAL A 189 20.78 11.09 12.84
CA VAL A 189 21.64 11.20 11.66
C VAL A 189 21.52 12.58 11.03
N ARG A 190 22.61 13.31 10.98
CA ARG A 190 22.68 14.66 10.42
C ARG A 190 22.96 14.61 8.92
N LEU A 191 21.92 14.56 8.12
CA LEU A 191 21.98 14.69 6.68
C LEU A 191 21.12 15.87 6.23
N PRO A 192 21.42 16.51 5.11
CA PRO A 192 20.63 17.62 4.60
C PRO A 192 19.23 17.16 4.21
N VAL A 193 18.20 17.91 4.62
CA VAL A 193 16.77 17.57 4.45
C VAL A 193 16.07 18.50 3.45
N THR A 194 16.85 19.28 2.67
CA THR A 194 16.26 20.11 1.61
C THR A 194 15.72 19.24 0.48
N TRP A 195 14.71 19.75 -0.24
CA TRP A 195 13.99 18.98 -1.27
C TRP A 195 14.90 18.30 -2.32
N PRO A 196 16.04 18.85 -2.80
CA PRO A 196 16.90 18.16 -3.77
C PRO A 196 17.56 16.92 -3.18
N TRP A 197 17.98 17.00 -1.89
CA TRP A 197 18.57 15.87 -1.20
C TRP A 197 17.54 14.77 -0.93
N VAL A 198 16.34 15.15 -0.48
CA VAL A 198 15.24 14.18 -0.25
C VAL A 198 14.87 13.48 -1.56
N LEU A 199 14.83 14.21 -2.68
CA LEU A 199 14.61 13.60 -4.00
C LEU A 199 15.76 12.68 -4.38
N GLY A 200 17.02 13.08 -4.14
CA GLY A 200 18.20 12.24 -4.35
C GLY A 200 18.15 10.95 -3.54
N TYR A 201 17.79 11.02 -2.25
CA TYR A 201 17.61 9.83 -1.42
C TYR A 201 16.47 8.93 -1.92
N ALA A 202 15.36 9.52 -2.36
CA ALA A 202 14.25 8.76 -2.93
C ALA A 202 14.68 7.98 -4.18
N VAL A 203 15.45 8.59 -5.08
CA VAL A 203 16.01 7.92 -6.27
C VAL A 203 16.98 6.81 -5.86
N ILE A 204 17.87 7.04 -4.90
CA ILE A 204 18.82 6.03 -4.42
C ILE A 204 18.07 4.83 -3.82
N ILE A 205 17.09 5.06 -2.96
CA ILE A 205 16.31 3.98 -2.34
C ILE A 205 15.57 3.16 -3.41
N THR A 206 14.92 3.83 -4.36
CA THR A 206 14.22 3.16 -5.46
C THR A 206 15.19 2.34 -6.29
N THR A 207 16.34 2.90 -6.67
CA THR A 207 17.35 2.20 -7.45
C THR A 207 17.90 0.99 -6.71
N LEU A 208 18.21 1.12 -5.42
CA LEU A 208 18.69 -0.01 -4.60
C LEU A 208 17.63 -1.11 -4.47
N SER A 209 16.35 -0.75 -4.31
CA SER A 209 15.25 -1.71 -4.25
C SER A 209 15.10 -2.48 -5.57
N GLU A 210 15.15 -1.79 -6.72
CA GLU A 210 15.09 -2.41 -8.03
C GLU A 210 16.32 -3.28 -8.34
N LEU A 211 17.52 -2.84 -7.94
CA LEU A 211 18.74 -3.65 -8.07
C LEU A 211 18.69 -4.90 -7.19
N ALA A 212 18.18 -4.78 -5.96
CA ALA A 212 18.00 -5.95 -5.08
C ALA A 212 17.00 -6.95 -5.67
N TYR A 213 15.91 -6.45 -6.25
CA TYR A 213 14.92 -7.27 -6.94
C TYR A 213 15.52 -7.96 -8.17
N ALA A 214 16.19 -7.21 -9.04
CA ALA A 214 16.84 -7.76 -10.24
C ALA A 214 17.94 -8.77 -9.87
N GLY A 215 18.77 -8.46 -8.88
CA GLY A 215 19.82 -9.36 -8.40
C GLY A 215 19.26 -10.63 -7.77
N SER A 216 18.15 -10.56 -7.04
CA SER A 216 17.52 -11.74 -6.45
C SER A 216 16.92 -12.68 -7.50
N LYS A 217 16.40 -12.14 -8.61
CA LYS A 217 15.94 -12.94 -9.76
C LYS A 217 17.05 -13.76 -10.42
N LEU A 218 18.29 -13.26 -10.41
CA LEU A 218 19.43 -14.00 -10.93
C LEU A 218 19.81 -15.20 -10.05
N ILE A 219 19.42 -15.19 -8.76
CA ILE A 219 19.70 -16.27 -7.81
C ILE A 219 18.56 -17.27 -7.79
N ASP A 220 17.33 -16.79 -7.75
CA ASP A 220 16.12 -17.60 -7.71
C ASP A 220 14.95 -16.82 -8.34
N GLU A 221 14.51 -17.26 -9.51
CA GLU A 221 13.43 -16.63 -10.26
C GLU A 221 12.06 -16.89 -9.63
N SER A 222 11.91 -18.00 -8.87
CA SER A 222 10.64 -18.42 -8.29
C SER A 222 10.20 -17.57 -7.08
N VAL A 223 11.15 -17.05 -6.31
CA VAL A 223 10.88 -16.22 -5.11
C VAL A 223 11.79 -14.98 -5.08
N PRO A 224 11.56 -14.00 -5.95
CA PRO A 224 12.36 -12.79 -5.94
C PRO A 224 12.19 -12.00 -4.63
N ILE A 225 13.29 -11.48 -4.11
CA ILE A 225 13.31 -10.62 -2.91
C ILE A 225 12.87 -9.22 -3.33
N HIS A 226 11.63 -8.85 -3.03
CA HIS A 226 11.13 -7.51 -3.27
C HIS A 226 11.06 -6.75 -1.95
N ILE A 227 11.96 -5.78 -1.77
CA ILE A 227 11.92 -4.84 -0.64
C ILE A 227 11.15 -3.62 -1.11
N GLU A 228 9.94 -3.43 -0.60
CA GLU A 228 9.16 -2.24 -0.91
C GLU A 228 9.88 -0.98 -0.45
N VAL A 229 9.93 0.03 -1.31
CA VAL A 229 10.61 1.32 -1.05
C VAL A 229 10.02 2.10 0.12
N LEU A 230 8.79 1.83 0.49
CA LEU A 230 8.05 2.52 1.53
C LEU A 230 8.75 2.44 2.88
N LEU A 231 9.12 1.23 3.34
CA LEU A 231 9.76 1.03 4.64
C LEU A 231 11.17 1.65 4.71
N PRO A 232 12.10 1.42 3.77
CA PRO A 232 13.40 2.07 3.76
C PRO A 232 13.30 3.60 3.72
N ALA A 233 12.40 4.15 2.92
CA ALA A 233 12.18 5.59 2.82
C ALA A 233 11.66 6.19 4.14
N PHE A 234 10.68 5.54 4.75
CA PHE A 234 10.15 5.93 6.06
C PHE A 234 11.24 5.87 7.15
N VAL A 235 12.00 4.77 7.21
CA VAL A 235 13.09 4.61 8.18
C VAL A 235 14.15 5.69 8.00
N LEU A 236 14.56 5.99 6.76
CA LEU A 236 15.47 7.09 6.50
C LEU A 236 14.91 8.40 7.04
N GLY A 237 13.65 8.72 6.78
CA GLY A 237 12.98 9.89 7.33
C GLY A 237 13.06 9.95 8.85
N CYS A 238 12.73 8.84 9.54
CA CYS A 238 12.77 8.75 11.00
C CYS A 238 14.17 8.99 11.61
N VAL A 239 15.24 8.59 10.93
CA VAL A 239 16.60 8.75 11.47
C VAL A 239 17.21 10.13 11.22
N LEU A 240 16.66 10.92 10.28
CA LEU A 240 17.16 12.25 9.95
C LEU A 240 16.96 13.22 11.13
N ALA A 241 18.06 13.89 11.53
CA ALA A 241 18.04 14.83 12.65
C ALA A 241 17.37 16.15 12.26
N TYR A 242 16.65 16.74 13.21
CA TYR A 242 16.14 18.11 13.06
C TYR A 242 17.29 19.11 13.05
N PRO A 243 17.21 20.19 12.24
CA PRO A 243 18.17 21.28 12.29
C PRO A 243 18.13 21.88 13.70
N LYS A 244 19.29 22.08 14.31
CA LYS A 244 19.37 22.84 15.57
C LYS A 244 18.92 24.28 15.29
N GLN A 245 17.79 24.69 15.87
CA GLN A 245 17.47 26.11 15.96
C GLN A 245 18.54 26.76 16.83
N HIS A 246 19.36 27.65 16.29
CA HIS A 246 20.10 28.62 17.06
C HIS A 246 19.05 29.60 17.60
N SER A 247 18.65 29.42 18.85
CA SER A 247 18.01 30.50 19.61
C SER A 247 19.10 31.49 19.98
N ASP A 248 19.12 32.62 19.25
CA ASP A 248 19.99 33.75 19.58
C ASP A 248 19.59 34.45 20.91
N ASP A 249 18.46 34.05 21.47
CA ASP A 249 17.99 34.54 22.76
C ASP A 249 18.03 33.39 23.79
N GLY A 250 18.96 33.49 24.76
CA GLY A 250 19.25 32.50 25.80
C GLY A 250 18.11 32.18 26.80
N VAL A 251 16.93 31.88 26.30
CA VAL A 251 15.80 31.35 27.08
C VAL A 251 15.68 29.86 26.78
N GLU A 252 16.17 29.03 27.69
CA GLU A 252 15.82 27.62 27.79
C GLU A 252 14.31 27.50 27.99
N MET A 253 13.54 27.41 26.89
CA MET A 253 12.17 26.96 26.99
C MET A 253 12.15 25.45 27.19
N GLY A 254 11.75 25.09 28.41
CA GLY A 254 11.54 23.72 28.85
C GLY A 254 10.64 22.93 27.87
N ASN A 255 10.89 21.64 27.82
CA ASN A 255 10.19 20.54 27.15
C ASN A 255 8.70 20.80 26.86
N SER A 256 8.38 21.60 25.87
CA SER A 256 7.04 21.64 25.30
C SER A 256 7.00 20.71 24.09
N HIS A 257 6.30 19.58 24.24
CA HIS A 257 5.89 18.65 23.18
C HIS A 257 4.92 19.34 22.19
N HIS A 258 5.33 20.45 21.60
CA HIS A 258 4.60 21.07 20.49
C HIS A 258 5.34 20.72 19.22
N GLY A 259 4.64 20.03 18.32
CA GLY A 259 5.17 19.59 17.04
C GLY A 259 6.03 20.68 16.41
N HIS A 260 7.32 20.39 16.21
CA HIS A 260 8.22 21.25 15.47
C HIS A 260 7.61 21.45 14.07
N GLU A 261 7.04 22.63 13.83
CA GLU A 261 6.75 23.06 12.48
C GLU A 261 8.08 23.07 11.73
N VAL A 262 8.28 22.04 10.90
CA VAL A 262 9.35 22.04 9.90
C VAL A 262 9.18 23.34 9.13
N ILE A 263 10.19 24.22 9.15
CA ILE A 263 10.17 25.47 8.40
C ILE A 263 10.21 25.10 6.92
N ASP A 264 9.05 24.75 6.40
CA ASP A 264 8.86 24.48 4.97
C ASP A 264 9.01 25.81 4.22
N THR A 265 10.11 25.98 3.55
CA THR A 265 10.27 27.10 2.64
C THR A 265 9.18 27.07 1.56
N PRO A 266 8.77 28.21 1.00
CA PRO A 266 7.79 28.22 -0.09
C PRO A 266 8.19 27.34 -1.29
N ALA A 267 9.51 27.17 -1.52
CA ALA A 267 10.04 26.27 -2.55
C ALA A 267 9.77 24.79 -2.20
N GLU A 268 10.00 24.38 -0.96
CA GLU A 268 9.74 23.02 -0.49
C GLU A 268 8.27 22.63 -0.57
N ARG A 269 7.36 23.54 -0.16
CA ARG A 269 5.91 23.33 -0.30
C ARG A 269 5.48 23.19 -1.77
N ARG A 270 6.08 23.96 -2.68
CA ARG A 270 5.80 23.83 -4.12
C ARG A 270 6.27 22.49 -4.67
N VAL A 271 7.52 22.11 -4.39
CA VAL A 271 8.09 20.84 -4.87
C VAL A 271 7.30 19.65 -4.30
N SER A 272 7.00 19.65 -3.01
CA SER A 272 6.18 18.60 -2.39
C SER A 272 4.80 18.48 -3.06
N THR A 273 4.16 19.61 -3.39
CA THR A 273 2.88 19.61 -4.11
C THR A 273 3.02 19.07 -5.53
N ILE A 274 4.10 19.41 -6.25
CA ILE A 274 4.37 18.90 -7.60
C ILE A 274 4.63 17.39 -7.56
N VAL A 275 5.50 16.93 -6.66
CA VAL A 275 5.78 15.50 -6.51
C VAL A 275 4.52 14.72 -6.16
N ALA A 276 3.69 15.22 -5.23
CA ALA A 276 2.41 14.60 -4.91
C ALA A 276 1.44 14.58 -6.10
N ALA A 277 1.40 15.64 -6.90
CA ALA A 277 0.57 15.71 -8.11
C ALA A 277 1.03 14.69 -9.18
N LEU A 278 2.33 14.61 -9.44
CA LEU A 278 2.91 13.61 -10.35
C LEU A 278 2.69 12.18 -9.85
N PHE A 279 2.86 11.96 -8.54
CA PHE A 279 2.60 10.68 -7.92
C PHE A 279 1.15 10.23 -8.14
N MET A 280 0.15 11.15 -8.02
CA MET A 280 -1.25 10.81 -8.32
C MET A 280 -1.45 10.34 -9.77
N VAL A 281 -0.80 10.99 -10.73
CA VAL A 281 -0.85 10.56 -12.14
C VAL A 281 -0.23 9.17 -12.30
N PHE A 282 0.95 8.95 -11.72
CA PHE A 282 1.65 7.67 -11.85
C PHE A 282 0.93 6.52 -11.13
N VAL A 283 0.31 6.76 -9.98
CA VAL A 283 -0.56 5.76 -9.31
C VAL A 283 -1.73 5.37 -10.22
N GLY A 284 -2.36 6.34 -10.87
CA GLY A 284 -3.41 6.04 -11.84
C GLY A 284 -2.89 5.24 -13.04
N LEU A 285 -1.72 5.63 -13.59
CA LEU A 285 -1.07 4.95 -14.72
C LEU A 285 -0.58 3.53 -14.38
N SER A 286 -0.26 3.25 -13.13
CA SER A 286 0.18 1.91 -12.69
C SER A 286 -0.96 0.91 -12.52
N MET A 287 -2.22 1.32 -12.78
CA MET A 287 -3.34 0.39 -12.79
C MET A 287 -3.26 -0.56 -13.99
N PRO A 288 -3.50 -1.87 -13.77
CA PRO A 288 -3.52 -2.85 -14.87
C PRO A 288 -4.66 -2.56 -15.86
N MET A 289 -4.48 -3.02 -17.09
CA MET A 289 -5.50 -2.89 -18.14
C MET A 289 -6.76 -3.66 -17.79
N ILE A 290 -7.91 -2.98 -17.84
CA ILE A 290 -9.23 -3.54 -17.52
C ILE A 290 -10.04 -3.75 -18.80
N LEU A 291 -9.83 -2.87 -19.82
CA LEU A 291 -10.66 -2.77 -21.04
C LEU A 291 -10.23 -3.73 -22.15
N SER A 292 -9.03 -4.32 -22.12
CA SER A 292 -8.68 -5.35 -23.09
C SER A 292 -9.42 -6.64 -22.75
N GLY A 293 -10.32 -7.07 -23.65
CA GLY A 293 -11.09 -8.31 -23.50
C GLY A 293 -10.27 -9.60 -23.39
N ASP A 294 -8.94 -9.47 -23.41
CA ASP A 294 -7.96 -10.56 -23.31
C ASP A 294 -7.59 -10.95 -21.87
N ILE A 295 -8.20 -10.31 -20.85
CA ILE A 295 -7.92 -10.66 -19.44
C ILE A 295 -8.25 -12.14 -19.15
N ALA A 296 -9.25 -12.69 -19.84
CA ALA A 296 -9.57 -14.11 -19.76
C ALA A 296 -8.59 -15.01 -20.55
N MET A 297 -7.87 -14.44 -21.54
CA MET A 297 -6.95 -15.19 -22.42
C MET A 297 -5.49 -15.06 -21.97
N GLN A 298 -5.07 -13.96 -21.30
CA GLN A 298 -3.67 -13.79 -20.89
C GLN A 298 -3.27 -14.71 -19.73
N GLY A 299 -4.20 -15.08 -18.84
CA GLY A 299 -3.94 -16.13 -17.85
C GLY A 299 -3.68 -17.50 -18.50
N GLY A 300 -4.35 -17.80 -19.60
CA GLY A 300 -4.14 -19.02 -20.38
C GLY A 300 -2.90 -18.99 -21.31
N ALA A 301 -2.63 -17.84 -21.93
CA ALA A 301 -1.51 -17.72 -22.89
C ALA A 301 -0.14 -17.59 -22.20
N MET A 302 -0.06 -17.04 -20.97
CA MET A 302 1.18 -17.10 -20.19
C MET A 302 1.44 -18.50 -19.64
N ALA A 303 0.40 -19.28 -19.32
CA ALA A 303 0.55 -20.69 -18.95
C ALA A 303 1.02 -21.56 -20.12
N GLU A 304 0.69 -21.20 -21.37
CA GLU A 304 1.08 -21.92 -22.58
C GLU A 304 2.47 -21.52 -23.12
N ALA A 305 2.98 -20.34 -22.75
CA ALA A 305 4.31 -19.86 -23.13
C ALA A 305 5.45 -20.39 -22.25
N VAL A 306 5.16 -21.03 -21.14
CA VAL A 306 6.12 -21.79 -20.33
C VAL A 306 6.10 -23.25 -20.73
N GLU A 307 6.62 -23.55 -21.95
CA GLU A 307 7.01 -24.94 -22.24
C GLU A 307 8.14 -25.35 -21.26
N PRO A 308 8.01 -26.49 -20.58
CA PRO A 308 9.07 -26.98 -19.71
C PRO A 308 10.22 -27.47 -20.59
N SER A 309 11.29 -26.68 -20.68
CA SER A 309 12.57 -27.21 -21.13
C SER A 309 13.10 -28.18 -20.06
N LEU A 310 12.65 -29.43 -20.18
CA LEU A 310 13.17 -30.58 -19.48
C LEU A 310 14.66 -30.79 -19.88
N HIS A 311 15.57 -30.20 -19.08
CA HIS A 311 16.94 -30.70 -19.02
C HIS A 311 17.30 -30.96 -17.58
N GLY A 312 17.53 -32.23 -17.28
CA GLY A 312 17.77 -32.78 -15.98
C GLY A 312 19.07 -32.27 -15.33
N GLY A 313 18.95 -32.05 -14.05
CA GLY A 313 20.06 -31.80 -13.13
C GLY A 313 19.48 -31.64 -11.74
N GLY A 314 19.57 -32.69 -10.92
CA GLY A 314 19.07 -32.69 -9.56
C GLY A 314 19.82 -31.68 -8.68
N ALA A 315 19.25 -30.51 -8.52
CA ALA A 315 19.63 -29.49 -7.54
C ALA A 315 18.49 -29.33 -6.51
N PRO A 316 18.76 -28.92 -5.27
CA PRO A 316 17.75 -28.82 -4.20
C PRO A 316 16.61 -27.83 -4.45
N GLY A 317 16.58 -27.16 -5.60
CA GLY A 317 15.47 -26.32 -6.06
C GLY A 317 14.43 -27.02 -6.93
N ALA A 318 14.69 -28.26 -7.38
CA ALA A 318 13.80 -28.96 -8.32
C ALA A 318 12.45 -29.37 -7.71
N GLU A 319 12.40 -29.66 -6.41
CA GLU A 319 11.14 -29.97 -5.70
C GLU A 319 10.25 -28.74 -5.52
N ALA A 320 10.85 -27.58 -5.24
CA ALA A 320 10.10 -26.31 -5.12
C ALA A 320 9.56 -25.86 -6.48
N ALA A 321 10.35 -26.00 -7.55
CA ALA A 321 9.91 -25.69 -8.91
C ALA A 321 8.80 -26.64 -9.40
N ALA A 322 8.90 -27.94 -9.11
CA ALA A 322 7.84 -28.91 -9.42
C ALA A 322 6.55 -28.66 -8.63
N ALA A 323 6.67 -28.21 -7.37
CA ALA A 323 5.52 -27.82 -6.54
C ALA A 323 4.82 -26.57 -7.08
N SER A 324 5.56 -25.55 -7.53
CA SER A 324 4.98 -24.33 -8.11
C SER A 324 4.23 -24.61 -9.42
N VAL A 325 4.79 -25.39 -10.30
CA VAL A 325 4.12 -25.82 -11.55
C VAL A 325 2.82 -26.58 -11.25
N GLY A 326 2.81 -27.43 -10.23
CA GLY A 326 1.60 -28.13 -9.79
C GLY A 326 0.50 -27.18 -9.25
N VAL A 327 0.89 -26.15 -8.51
CA VAL A 327 -0.03 -25.12 -7.97
C VAL A 327 -0.60 -24.26 -9.09
N GLU A 328 0.23 -23.80 -10.03
CA GLU A 328 -0.22 -22.99 -11.17
C GLU A 328 -1.22 -23.73 -12.05
N GLN A 329 -0.98 -25.03 -12.32
CA GLN A 329 -1.93 -25.87 -13.07
C GLN A 329 -3.25 -26.05 -12.33
N GLN A 330 -3.23 -26.20 -11.02
CA GLN A 330 -4.45 -26.32 -10.21
C GLN A 330 -5.22 -24.99 -10.19
N ILE A 331 -4.53 -23.87 -10.01
CA ILE A 331 -5.11 -22.53 -10.08
C ILE A 331 -5.74 -22.29 -11.47
N GLY A 332 -5.04 -22.61 -12.55
CA GLY A 332 -5.58 -22.50 -13.91
C GLY A 332 -6.89 -23.28 -14.12
N ARG A 333 -7.03 -24.48 -13.49
CA ARG A 333 -8.28 -25.23 -13.50
C ARG A 333 -9.42 -24.52 -12.75
N ILE A 334 -9.14 -23.93 -11.58
CA ILE A 334 -10.13 -23.15 -10.81
C ILE A 334 -10.53 -21.91 -11.59
N THR A 335 -9.57 -21.18 -12.17
CA THR A 335 -9.85 -20.02 -13.03
C THR A 335 -10.75 -20.40 -14.23
N ALA A 336 -10.49 -21.53 -14.88
CA ALA A 336 -11.32 -22.02 -15.99
C ALA A 336 -12.72 -22.48 -15.55
N ALA A 337 -12.88 -22.92 -14.31
CA ALA A 337 -14.17 -23.34 -13.75
C ALA A 337 -15.04 -22.15 -13.28
N GLN A 338 -14.51 -20.92 -13.24
CA GLN A 338 -15.27 -19.73 -12.85
C GLN A 338 -16.43 -19.48 -13.82
N PRO A 339 -17.63 -19.11 -13.31
CA PRO A 339 -18.78 -18.85 -14.16
C PRO A 339 -18.56 -17.62 -15.04
N GLN A 340 -18.88 -17.71 -16.33
CA GLN A 340 -18.87 -16.53 -17.19
C GLN A 340 -19.96 -15.56 -16.76
N MET A 341 -19.58 -14.31 -16.52
CA MET A 341 -20.48 -13.26 -16.01
C MET A 341 -20.67 -12.16 -17.05
N GLY A 342 -21.92 -11.70 -17.17
CA GLY A 342 -22.22 -10.50 -17.94
C GLY A 342 -21.73 -9.24 -17.21
N TRP A 343 -21.49 -8.14 -17.95
CA TRP A 343 -20.98 -6.88 -17.39
C TRP A 343 -21.84 -6.29 -16.26
N VAL A 344 -23.16 -6.50 -16.29
CA VAL A 344 -24.06 -6.03 -15.20
C VAL A 344 -23.81 -6.81 -13.92
N GLN A 345 -23.59 -8.12 -14.01
CA GLN A 345 -23.25 -8.96 -12.86
C GLN A 345 -21.88 -8.57 -12.29
N ILE A 346 -20.88 -8.40 -13.17
CA ILE A 346 -19.54 -7.92 -12.75
C ILE A 346 -19.66 -6.58 -12.04
N ALA A 347 -20.40 -5.61 -12.59
CA ALA A 347 -20.59 -4.30 -11.95
C ALA A 347 -21.25 -4.41 -10.57
N LEU A 348 -22.22 -5.29 -10.40
CA LEU A 348 -22.86 -5.54 -9.10
C LEU A 348 -21.84 -6.11 -8.10
N HIS A 349 -21.06 -7.12 -8.48
CA HIS A 349 -20.01 -7.70 -7.64
C HIS A 349 -18.93 -6.68 -7.29
N VAL A 350 -18.53 -5.81 -8.21
CA VAL A 350 -17.59 -4.70 -7.98
C VAL A 350 -18.09 -3.77 -6.88
N VAL A 351 -19.34 -3.35 -6.95
CA VAL A 351 -19.93 -2.48 -5.91
C VAL A 351 -19.97 -3.20 -4.56
N ILE A 352 -20.41 -4.45 -4.53
CA ILE A 352 -20.49 -5.24 -3.29
C ILE A 352 -19.10 -5.43 -2.68
N VAL A 353 -18.10 -5.86 -3.47
CA VAL A 353 -16.72 -6.06 -3.01
C VAL A 353 -16.09 -4.76 -2.52
N THR A 354 -16.34 -3.64 -3.21
CA THR A 354 -15.90 -2.31 -2.78
C THR A 354 -16.50 -1.95 -1.43
N LEU A 355 -17.81 -2.17 -1.23
CA LEU A 355 -18.49 -1.91 0.04
C LEU A 355 -17.96 -2.82 1.15
N ILE A 356 -17.84 -4.13 0.93
CA ILE A 356 -17.33 -5.10 1.89
C ILE A 356 -15.92 -4.73 2.32
N SER A 357 -15.05 -4.43 1.35
CA SER A 357 -13.66 -4.07 1.62
C SER A 357 -13.53 -2.76 2.40
N ASN A 358 -14.39 -1.76 2.14
CA ASN A 358 -14.40 -0.51 2.88
C ASN A 358 -15.01 -0.68 4.29
N LEU A 359 -16.07 -1.47 4.43
CA LEU A 359 -16.64 -1.79 5.74
C LEU A 359 -15.65 -2.56 6.62
N GLY A 360 -14.84 -3.46 6.05
CA GLY A 360 -13.76 -4.14 6.76
C GLY A 360 -12.76 -3.19 7.42
N LYS A 361 -12.51 -2.02 6.82
CA LYS A 361 -11.64 -0.98 7.38
C LYS A 361 -12.29 -0.07 8.44
N MET A 362 -13.53 -0.35 8.84
CA MET A 362 -14.23 0.48 9.83
C MET A 362 -13.85 0.21 11.29
N PHE A 363 -13.04 -0.81 11.56
CA PHE A 363 -12.63 -1.17 12.92
C PHE A 363 -12.02 0.00 13.72
N PRO A 364 -11.15 0.87 13.17
CA PRO A 364 -10.63 2.03 13.89
C PRO A 364 -11.71 2.99 14.42
N ALA A 365 -12.87 3.07 13.78
CA ALA A 365 -13.98 3.90 14.25
C ALA A 365 -14.55 3.44 15.61
N LEU A 366 -14.43 2.16 15.94
CA LEU A 366 -14.85 1.58 17.20
C LEU A 366 -13.82 1.73 18.32
N CYS A 367 -12.56 1.95 17.94
CA CYS A 367 -11.42 2.15 18.82
C CYS A 367 -11.29 3.61 19.28
N TYR A 368 -10.29 3.93 20.08
CA TYR A 368 -9.90 5.30 20.49
C TYR A 368 -11.00 6.13 21.15
N ARG A 369 -11.97 5.49 21.84
CA ARG A 369 -13.11 6.18 22.49
C ARG A 369 -12.67 7.18 23.57
N ARG A 370 -11.49 6.97 24.16
CA ARG A 370 -10.90 7.85 25.18
C ARG A 370 -10.00 8.93 24.60
N GLU A 371 -9.58 8.81 23.35
CA GLU A 371 -8.61 9.71 22.72
C GLU A 371 -9.27 10.75 21.83
N ALA A 372 -10.40 10.41 21.20
CA ALA A 372 -11.00 11.24 20.18
C ALA A 372 -12.53 11.14 20.11
N HIS A 373 -13.14 12.20 19.61
CA HIS A 373 -14.57 12.25 19.35
C HIS A 373 -14.96 11.23 18.27
N TRP A 374 -16.20 10.72 18.31
CA TRP A 374 -16.66 9.69 17.36
C TRP A 374 -16.51 10.10 15.89
N ARG A 375 -16.64 11.41 15.57
CA ARG A 375 -16.46 11.95 14.21
C ARG A 375 -15.00 11.82 13.75
N GLU A 376 -14.03 12.09 14.63
CA GLU A 376 -12.61 11.94 14.30
C GLU A 376 -12.23 10.47 14.08
N ARG A 377 -12.75 9.57 14.93
CA ARG A 377 -12.55 8.13 14.80
C ARG A 377 -13.14 7.58 13.50
N LEU A 378 -14.37 8.03 13.16
CA LEU A 378 -15.02 7.70 11.90
C LEU A 378 -14.20 8.26 10.71
N ALA A 379 -13.69 9.48 10.84
CA ALA A 379 -12.86 10.10 9.81
C ALA A 379 -11.53 9.36 9.60
N VAL A 380 -10.89 8.84 10.67
CA VAL A 380 -9.71 7.96 10.54
C VAL A 380 -10.05 6.70 9.76
N ALA A 381 -11.14 6.02 10.09
CA ALA A 381 -11.56 4.79 9.41
C ALA A 381 -11.84 5.02 7.92
N ILE A 382 -12.59 6.08 7.58
CA ILE A 382 -12.87 6.46 6.19
C ILE A 382 -11.58 6.93 5.49
N GLY A 383 -10.69 7.60 6.20
CA GLY A 383 -9.38 8.01 5.68
C GLY A 383 -8.52 6.83 5.23
N MET A 384 -8.71 5.64 5.81
CA MET A 384 -7.99 4.42 5.42
C MET A 384 -8.65 3.66 4.24
N TRP A 385 -9.73 4.15 3.64
CA TRP A 385 -10.37 3.51 2.49
C TRP A 385 -9.60 3.66 1.16
N PRO A 386 -8.87 4.77 0.88
CA PRO A 386 -8.11 4.90 -0.37
C PRO A 386 -7.15 3.75 -0.58
N ARG A 387 -7.21 3.15 -1.76
CA ARG A 387 -6.30 2.10 -2.23
C ARG A 387 -5.61 2.58 -3.49
N GLY A 388 -4.43 2.07 -3.77
CA GLY A 388 -3.65 2.54 -4.91
C GLY A 388 -2.59 1.53 -5.35
N GLU A 389 -1.35 1.99 -5.44
CA GLU A 389 -0.20 1.31 -6.02
C GLU A 389 0.10 -0.06 -5.38
N VAL A 390 -0.04 -0.18 -4.06
CA VAL A 390 0.22 -1.45 -3.35
C VAL A 390 -0.83 -2.50 -3.73
N GLY A 391 -2.12 -2.11 -3.78
CA GLY A 391 -3.19 -3.00 -4.22
C GLY A 391 -3.04 -3.42 -5.69
N ALA A 392 -2.60 -2.50 -6.56
CA ALA A 392 -2.29 -2.81 -7.95
C ALA A 392 -1.14 -3.81 -8.07
N GLY A 393 -0.08 -3.62 -7.30
CA GLY A 393 1.06 -4.55 -7.24
C GLY A 393 0.64 -5.96 -6.83
N VAL A 394 -0.24 -6.11 -5.84
CA VAL A 394 -0.79 -7.41 -5.44
C VAL A 394 -1.56 -8.09 -6.58
N LEU A 395 -2.34 -7.34 -7.35
CA LEU A 395 -3.09 -7.89 -8.47
C LEU A 395 -2.15 -8.31 -9.63
N VAL A 396 -1.08 -7.54 -9.88
CA VAL A 396 -0.04 -7.95 -10.85
C VAL A 396 0.63 -9.26 -10.41
N ILE A 397 0.93 -9.42 -9.13
CA ILE A 397 1.45 -10.69 -8.58
C ILE A 397 0.41 -11.81 -8.76
N SER A 398 -0.88 -11.54 -8.53
CA SER A 398 -1.93 -12.55 -8.75
C SER A 398 -1.96 -13.04 -10.20
N LEU A 399 -1.86 -12.11 -11.16
CA LEU A 399 -1.80 -12.44 -12.59
C LEU A 399 -0.55 -13.26 -12.93
N SER A 400 0.61 -12.99 -12.31
CA SER A 400 1.84 -13.76 -12.56
C SER A 400 1.78 -15.20 -12.07
N TYR A 401 0.85 -15.53 -11.17
CA TYR A 401 0.53 -16.91 -10.76
C TYR A 401 -0.58 -17.55 -11.59
N GLY A 402 -0.97 -16.94 -12.71
CA GLY A 402 -2.00 -17.49 -13.60
C GLY A 402 -3.43 -17.30 -13.09
N ILE A 403 -3.64 -16.51 -12.03
CA ILE A 403 -4.98 -16.20 -11.53
C ILE A 403 -5.65 -15.23 -12.50
N GLY A 404 -6.84 -15.56 -12.95
CA GLY A 404 -7.59 -14.78 -13.95
C GLY A 404 -9.09 -14.81 -13.72
N GLY A 405 -9.84 -14.60 -14.81
CA GLY A 405 -11.30 -14.72 -14.82
C GLY A 405 -12.04 -13.64 -14.01
N PRO A 406 -13.32 -13.89 -13.69
CA PRO A 406 -14.19 -12.96 -12.98
C PRO A 406 -13.66 -12.50 -11.62
N VAL A 407 -12.96 -13.34 -10.86
CA VAL A 407 -12.39 -13.00 -9.55
C VAL A 407 -11.40 -11.84 -9.67
N VAL A 408 -10.43 -11.94 -10.58
CA VAL A 408 -9.43 -10.88 -10.79
C VAL A 408 -10.07 -9.65 -11.43
N THR A 409 -10.99 -9.83 -12.38
CA THR A 409 -11.71 -8.71 -13.00
C THR A 409 -12.48 -7.89 -11.96
N VAL A 410 -13.21 -8.54 -11.06
CA VAL A 410 -13.93 -7.87 -9.97
C VAL A 410 -12.94 -7.19 -9.01
N ALA A 411 -11.82 -7.84 -8.69
CA ALA A 411 -10.79 -7.25 -7.82
C ALA A 411 -10.19 -5.98 -8.44
N MET A 412 -9.80 -6.02 -9.72
CA MET A 412 -9.24 -4.88 -10.46
C MET A 412 -10.23 -3.71 -10.54
N LEU A 413 -11.48 -3.99 -10.94
CA LEU A 413 -12.51 -2.97 -11.05
C LEU A 413 -12.88 -2.38 -9.68
N SER A 414 -12.87 -3.19 -8.60
CA SER A 414 -13.09 -2.71 -7.24
C SER A 414 -11.96 -1.79 -6.78
N LEU A 415 -10.71 -2.12 -7.12
CA LEU A 415 -9.56 -1.27 -6.85
C LEU A 415 -9.67 0.07 -7.61
N ALA A 416 -9.98 0.01 -8.89
CA ALA A 416 -10.18 1.20 -9.73
C ALA A 416 -11.33 2.07 -9.20
N LEU A 417 -12.45 1.47 -8.78
CA LEU A 417 -13.58 2.20 -8.18
C LEU A 417 -13.17 2.88 -6.85
N ASN A 418 -12.41 2.20 -5.98
CA ASN A 418 -11.88 2.81 -4.76
C ASN A 418 -10.97 4.00 -5.06
N LEU A 419 -10.11 3.86 -6.05
CA LEU A 419 -9.21 4.92 -6.49
C LEU A 419 -10.00 6.14 -7.00
N LEU A 420 -11.02 5.91 -7.82
CA LEU A 420 -11.93 6.92 -8.34
C LEU A 420 -12.70 7.65 -7.22
N LEU A 421 -13.13 6.92 -6.20
CA LEU A 421 -13.88 7.47 -5.07
C LEU A 421 -12.99 8.15 -4.02
N THR A 422 -11.67 8.07 -4.13
CA THR A 422 -10.72 8.61 -3.12
C THR A 422 -10.99 10.07 -2.80
N GLY A 423 -11.20 10.92 -3.81
CA GLY A 423 -11.51 12.33 -3.60
C GLY A 423 -12.82 12.54 -2.82
N LEU A 424 -13.82 11.70 -3.06
CA LEU A 424 -15.09 11.71 -2.32
C LEU A 424 -14.86 11.31 -0.86
N PHE A 425 -14.05 10.28 -0.60
CA PHE A 425 -13.75 9.84 0.77
C PHE A 425 -13.09 10.96 1.58
N ILE A 426 -12.09 11.63 1.00
CA ILE A 426 -11.41 12.75 1.66
C ILE A 426 -12.35 13.97 1.84
N TYR A 427 -13.25 14.21 0.89
CA TYR A 427 -14.30 15.23 1.05
C TYR A 427 -15.21 14.92 2.25
N VAL A 428 -15.65 13.67 2.39
CA VAL A 428 -16.47 13.20 3.51
C VAL A 428 -15.70 13.33 4.83
N VAL A 429 -14.44 12.92 4.88
CA VAL A 429 -13.54 13.09 6.04
C VAL A 429 -13.51 14.55 6.47
N LYS A 430 -13.22 15.47 5.55
CA LYS A 430 -13.17 16.90 5.85
C LYS A 430 -14.50 17.43 6.36
N ARG A 431 -15.62 16.99 5.78
CA ARG A 431 -16.97 17.43 6.18
C ARG A 431 -17.35 16.93 7.58
N ILE A 432 -16.96 15.72 7.93
CA ILE A 432 -17.24 15.14 9.25
C ILE A 432 -16.44 15.86 10.34
N THR A 433 -15.21 16.27 10.04
CA THR A 433 -14.30 16.91 10.99
C THR A 433 -14.50 18.44 11.09
N ALA A 434 -15.04 19.09 10.06
CA ALA A 434 -15.19 20.55 10.01
C ALA A 434 -15.95 21.20 11.18
N PRO A 435 -16.96 20.57 11.84
CA PRO A 435 -17.68 21.17 12.96
C PRO A 435 -16.95 21.07 14.30
N LEU A 436 -15.80 20.38 14.36
CA LEU A 436 -15.09 20.23 15.61
C LEU A 436 -14.16 21.45 15.80
N PRO A 437 -14.22 22.15 16.97
CA PRO A 437 -13.19 23.13 17.29
C PRO A 437 -11.83 22.41 17.27
N ALA A 438 -10.78 23.10 16.79
CA ALA A 438 -9.43 22.54 16.82
C ALA A 438 -9.16 22.01 18.22
N TYR A 439 -9.11 20.70 18.39
CA TYR A 439 -8.92 20.05 19.67
C TYR A 439 -7.46 20.32 20.09
N GLN A 440 -7.28 21.39 20.87
CA GLN A 440 -6.04 21.60 21.60
C GLN A 440 -5.98 20.47 22.61
N GLY A 441 -5.03 19.54 22.39
CA GLY A 441 -4.89 18.35 23.21
C GLY A 441 -5.00 18.68 24.69
N VAL A 442 -6.06 18.23 25.32
CA VAL A 442 -6.14 18.17 26.76
C VAL A 442 -5.11 17.11 27.19
N THR A 443 -3.96 17.57 27.63
CA THR A 443 -3.13 16.80 28.53
C THR A 443 -3.97 16.56 29.78
N ALA A 444 -4.62 15.37 29.83
CA ALA A 444 -5.22 14.92 31.08
C ALA A 444 -4.11 14.89 32.12
N PRO A 445 -4.27 15.53 33.30
CA PRO A 445 -3.30 15.40 34.35
C PRO A 445 -3.23 13.93 34.77
N VAL A 446 -2.04 13.35 34.66
CA VAL A 446 -1.73 12.05 35.25
C VAL A 446 -1.83 12.23 36.76
N GLY A 447 -2.91 11.74 37.35
CA GLY A 447 -3.05 11.73 38.81
C GLY A 447 -4.49 11.82 39.28
N ALA A 448 -5.24 10.73 39.23
CA ALA A 448 -6.24 10.35 40.22
C ALA A 448 -6.80 8.94 39.90
N VAL A 449 -6.47 8.02 40.81
CA VAL A 449 -6.94 6.66 41.06
C VAL A 449 -6.37 5.58 40.13
#